data_67aeb1b5d3796232e185bc84a6b7e71e
#
_entry.id   67aeb1b5d3796232e185bc84a6b7e71e
#
_cell.length_a   1.000
_cell.length_b   1.000
_cell.length_c   1.000
_cell.angle_alpha   90.00
_cell.angle_beta   90.00
_cell.angle_gamma   90.00
#
_symmetry.space_group_name_H-M   'P 1'
#
loop_
_entity.id
_entity.type
_entity.pdbx_description
1 polymer ?
#
loop_
_entity_poly.entity_id
_entity_poly.type
_entity_poly.pdbx_seq_one_letter_code
_entity_poly.pdbx_strand_id
1 'polypeptide(L)'
;MADLKKVQPKSRAAWRGWLEKHHATSQGVWLVFAKKHTALPTLSYEDAVQEALCFGWIDSLMKSIDDRFHMQTFTPRKPKSAWSVTNKARLAKLMKAGVMAPAGLAAVEQAKKSGSWTAYASVDAMTIPPELQRALDANPDAKKNWPTYTPSAQRAFLHMVNGAKRPETREKYVRRVIELVSNKVSMTEIRKEAMGGKKAK
;
A
#
# COMPACT_ATOMS: atom_id res chain seq x y z
N MET A 1 -2.82 -4.64 -19.54
CA MET A 1 -3.16 -5.28 -18.26
C MET A 1 -4.09 -6.43 -18.57
N ALA A 2 -3.85 -7.61 -18.01
CA ALA A 2 -4.80 -8.72 -18.16
C ALA A 2 -6.20 -8.26 -17.71
N ASP A 3 -7.22 -8.69 -18.43
CA ASP A 3 -8.61 -8.37 -18.10
C ASP A 3 -9.02 -9.22 -16.88
N LEU A 4 -8.83 -8.65 -15.67
CA LEU A 4 -9.13 -9.34 -14.43
C LEU A 4 -10.65 -9.42 -14.23
N LYS A 5 -11.14 -10.61 -13.88
CA LYS A 5 -12.54 -10.85 -13.57
C LYS A 5 -13.02 -9.96 -12.42
N LYS A 6 -14.22 -9.39 -12.53
CA LYS A 6 -14.89 -8.70 -11.43
C LYS A 6 -15.59 -9.70 -10.52
N VAL A 7 -15.40 -9.56 -9.22
CA VAL A 7 -16.03 -10.38 -8.18
C VAL A 7 -16.64 -9.46 -7.13
N GLN A 8 -17.88 -9.72 -6.73
CA GLN A 8 -18.61 -8.92 -5.74
C GLN A 8 -19.16 -9.80 -4.62
N PRO A 9 -18.32 -10.24 -3.68
CA PRO A 9 -18.77 -11.03 -2.54
C PRO A 9 -19.57 -10.14 -1.58
N LYS A 10 -20.68 -10.66 -1.09
CA LYS A 10 -21.57 -9.93 -0.18
C LYS A 10 -21.13 -10.02 1.30
N SER A 11 -20.20 -10.92 1.61
CA SER A 11 -19.74 -11.15 2.98
C SER A 11 -18.28 -11.61 3.01
N ARG A 12 -17.67 -11.54 4.21
CA ARG A 12 -16.33 -12.05 4.49
C ARG A 12 -16.21 -13.54 4.18
N ALA A 13 -17.21 -14.33 4.59
CA ALA A 13 -17.23 -15.77 4.32
C ALA A 13 -17.29 -16.09 2.82
N ALA A 14 -18.09 -15.32 2.06
CA ALA A 14 -18.17 -15.49 0.59
C ALA A 14 -16.83 -15.18 -0.10
N TRP A 15 -16.11 -14.15 0.36
CA TRP A 15 -14.79 -13.82 -0.15
C TRP A 15 -13.75 -14.89 0.21
N ARG A 16 -13.75 -15.36 1.46
CA ARG A 16 -12.89 -16.47 1.88
C ARG A 16 -13.12 -17.72 1.05
N GLY A 17 -14.38 -18.13 0.85
CA GLY A 17 -14.70 -19.30 0.03
C GLY A 17 -14.31 -19.15 -1.44
N TRP A 18 -14.31 -17.91 -1.98
CA TRP A 18 -13.76 -17.64 -3.29
C TRP A 18 -12.24 -17.84 -3.33
N LEU A 19 -11.53 -17.29 -2.34
CA LEU A 19 -10.06 -17.44 -2.23
C LEU A 19 -9.66 -18.91 -2.06
N GLU A 20 -10.37 -19.68 -1.24
CA GLU A 20 -10.13 -21.11 -1.06
C GLU A 20 -10.12 -21.87 -2.40
N LYS A 21 -11.02 -21.53 -3.29
CA LYS A 21 -11.17 -22.20 -4.60
C LYS A 21 -10.20 -21.67 -5.66
N HIS A 22 -9.79 -20.42 -5.57
CA HIS A 22 -9.16 -19.74 -6.72
C HIS A 22 -7.79 -19.12 -6.42
N HIS A 23 -7.34 -19.02 -5.17
CA HIS A 23 -6.10 -18.30 -4.85
C HIS A 23 -4.86 -18.86 -5.55
N ALA A 24 -4.81 -20.17 -5.82
CA ALA A 24 -3.67 -20.83 -6.44
C ALA A 24 -3.65 -20.71 -7.97
N THR A 25 -4.81 -20.51 -8.61
CA THR A 25 -4.95 -20.53 -10.08
C THR A 25 -5.23 -19.16 -10.69
N SER A 26 -5.82 -18.24 -9.92
CA SER A 26 -6.16 -16.89 -10.39
C SER A 26 -4.94 -15.94 -10.31
N GLN A 27 -4.73 -15.17 -11.36
CA GLN A 27 -3.71 -14.11 -11.40
C GLN A 27 -4.17 -12.82 -10.67
N GLY A 28 -5.43 -12.76 -10.26
CA GLY A 28 -6.02 -11.61 -9.58
C GLY A 28 -7.46 -11.37 -9.95
N VAL A 29 -8.09 -10.45 -9.23
CA VAL A 29 -9.47 -10.02 -9.47
C VAL A 29 -9.64 -8.53 -9.22
N TRP A 30 -10.69 -7.95 -9.81
CA TRP A 30 -11.31 -6.72 -9.36
C TRP A 30 -12.39 -7.03 -8.33
N LEU A 31 -12.14 -6.73 -7.07
CA LEU A 31 -13.14 -6.85 -6.01
C LEU A 31 -14.00 -5.58 -5.99
N VAL A 32 -15.31 -5.74 -6.11
CA VAL A 32 -16.28 -4.64 -6.19
C VAL A 32 -16.84 -4.36 -4.80
N PHE A 33 -16.84 -3.10 -4.40
CA PHE A 33 -17.35 -2.61 -3.12
C PHE A 33 -18.42 -1.55 -3.35
N ALA A 34 -19.47 -1.57 -2.56
CA ALA A 34 -20.40 -0.46 -2.49
C ALA A 34 -19.79 0.72 -1.73
N LYS A 35 -20.06 1.93 -2.18
CA LYS A 35 -19.61 3.15 -1.48
C LYS A 35 -20.44 3.37 -0.20
N LYS A 36 -19.81 3.89 0.84
CA LYS A 36 -20.42 4.04 2.17
C LYS A 36 -21.77 4.77 2.17
N HIS A 37 -21.91 5.81 1.33
CA HIS A 37 -23.13 6.61 1.26
C HIS A 37 -24.34 5.86 0.70
N THR A 38 -24.14 4.71 0.05
CA THR A 38 -25.22 3.92 -0.56
C THR A 38 -25.95 3.04 0.45
N ALA A 39 -25.38 2.82 1.63
CA ALA A 39 -25.87 1.86 2.64
C ALA A 39 -26.14 0.43 2.10
N LEU A 40 -25.63 0.09 0.91
CA LEU A 40 -25.76 -1.24 0.34
C LEU A 40 -24.89 -2.26 1.09
N PRO A 41 -25.40 -3.49 1.31
CA PRO A 41 -24.60 -4.56 1.87
C PRO A 41 -23.37 -4.83 1.00
N THR A 42 -22.20 -4.78 1.62
CA THR A 42 -20.93 -5.04 0.95
C THR A 42 -19.92 -5.63 1.92
N LEU A 43 -18.96 -6.37 1.39
CA LEU A 43 -17.77 -6.75 2.13
C LEU A 43 -17.02 -5.50 2.58
N SER A 44 -16.57 -5.43 3.83
CA SER A 44 -15.72 -4.33 4.28
C SER A 44 -14.32 -4.44 3.64
N TYR A 45 -13.68 -3.28 3.39
CA TYR A 45 -12.30 -3.27 2.89
C TYR A 45 -11.35 -3.99 3.85
N GLU A 46 -11.52 -3.80 5.16
CA GLU A 46 -10.66 -4.43 6.17
C GLU A 46 -10.80 -5.96 6.15
N ASP A 47 -12.02 -6.49 6.06
CA ASP A 47 -12.24 -7.92 5.93
C ASP A 47 -11.67 -8.47 4.62
N ALA A 48 -11.82 -7.71 3.52
CA ALA A 48 -11.27 -8.10 2.23
C ALA A 48 -9.74 -8.26 2.28
N VAL A 49 -9.05 -7.30 2.89
CA VAL A 49 -7.59 -7.34 3.02
C VAL A 49 -7.15 -8.46 3.98
N GLN A 50 -7.84 -8.64 5.10
CA GLN A 50 -7.51 -9.70 6.05
C GLN A 50 -7.62 -11.09 5.42
N GLU A 51 -8.72 -11.37 4.73
CA GLU A 51 -8.89 -12.66 4.04
C GLU A 51 -7.85 -12.83 2.92
N ALA A 52 -7.59 -11.79 2.13
CA ALA A 52 -6.55 -11.83 1.10
C ALA A 52 -5.17 -12.19 1.69
N LEU A 53 -4.79 -11.56 2.81
CA LEU A 53 -3.54 -11.85 3.52
C LEU A 53 -3.48 -13.31 4.00
N CYS A 54 -4.61 -13.89 4.44
CA CYS A 54 -4.66 -15.31 4.83
C CYS A 54 -4.24 -16.26 3.70
N PHE A 55 -4.41 -15.86 2.44
CA PHE A 55 -4.06 -16.65 1.25
C PHE A 55 -2.82 -16.12 0.50
N GLY A 56 -2.05 -15.19 1.10
CA GLY A 56 -0.86 -14.62 0.48
C GLY A 56 -1.15 -13.64 -0.65
N TRP A 57 -2.33 -13.03 -0.64
CA TRP A 57 -2.75 -12.00 -1.60
C TRP A 57 -2.63 -10.60 -1.02
N ILE A 58 -2.69 -9.59 -1.88
CA ILE A 58 -2.62 -8.18 -1.53
C ILE A 58 -3.49 -7.35 -2.45
N ASP A 59 -4.06 -6.28 -1.90
CA ASP A 59 -4.72 -5.23 -2.63
C ASP A 59 -3.72 -4.29 -3.34
N SER A 60 -4.20 -3.61 -4.39
CA SER A 60 -3.39 -2.63 -5.11
C SER A 60 -4.25 -1.49 -5.65
N LEU A 61 -4.52 -1.46 -6.96
CA LEU A 61 -5.14 -0.35 -7.65
C LEU A 61 -6.63 -0.23 -7.33
N MET A 62 -7.07 0.96 -6.94
CA MET A 62 -8.49 1.29 -6.77
C MET A 62 -9.00 2.12 -7.96
N LYS A 63 -10.21 1.82 -8.43
CA LYS A 63 -10.93 2.58 -9.46
C LYS A 63 -12.38 2.80 -9.05
N SER A 64 -12.91 4.00 -9.32
CA SER A 64 -14.36 4.23 -9.26
C SER A 64 -15.03 3.55 -10.44
N ILE A 65 -16.19 2.97 -10.23
CA ILE A 65 -17.06 2.43 -11.29
C ILE A 65 -18.11 3.49 -11.65
N ASP A 66 -18.91 3.86 -10.66
CA ASP A 66 -20.00 4.84 -10.75
C ASP A 66 -20.23 5.52 -9.39
N ASP A 67 -21.35 6.18 -9.19
CA ASP A 67 -21.68 6.84 -7.92
C ASP A 67 -21.87 5.87 -6.76
N ARG A 68 -22.26 4.63 -7.03
CA ARG A 68 -22.57 3.62 -6.00
C ARG A 68 -21.42 2.66 -5.70
N PHE A 69 -20.53 2.42 -6.67
CA PHE A 69 -19.53 1.36 -6.57
C PHE A 69 -18.11 1.87 -6.88
N HIS A 70 -17.14 1.25 -6.22
CA HIS A 70 -15.74 1.27 -6.62
C HIS A 70 -15.22 -0.16 -6.67
N MET A 71 -14.07 -0.35 -7.30
CA MET A 71 -13.40 -1.65 -7.34
C MET A 71 -11.93 -1.52 -7.00
N GLN A 72 -11.37 -2.58 -6.43
CA GLN A 72 -9.95 -2.66 -6.09
C GLN A 72 -9.37 -3.97 -6.55
N THR A 73 -8.15 -3.94 -7.10
CA THR A 73 -7.48 -5.18 -7.48
C THR A 73 -6.95 -5.91 -6.26
N PHE A 74 -7.15 -7.22 -6.25
CA PHE A 74 -6.52 -8.16 -5.34
C PHE A 74 -5.74 -9.18 -6.17
N THR A 75 -4.47 -9.41 -5.82
CA THR A 75 -3.57 -10.28 -6.58
C THR A 75 -2.67 -11.09 -5.64
N PRO A 76 -2.16 -12.25 -6.07
CA PRO A 76 -1.10 -12.94 -5.36
C PRO A 76 0.08 -12.00 -5.11
N ARG A 77 0.66 -12.03 -3.91
CA ARG A 77 1.84 -11.22 -3.58
C ARG A 77 3.05 -11.71 -4.37
N LYS A 78 3.76 -10.76 -4.94
CA LYS A 78 5.07 -11.07 -5.55
C LYS A 78 6.09 -11.35 -4.45
N PRO A 79 7.01 -12.30 -4.62
CA PRO A 79 7.99 -12.68 -3.59
C PRO A 79 8.83 -11.52 -3.04
N LYS A 80 9.10 -10.51 -3.88
CA LYS A 80 9.89 -9.31 -3.52
C LYS A 80 9.04 -8.13 -3.08
N SER A 81 7.71 -8.29 -2.93
CA SER A 81 6.83 -7.22 -2.43
C SER A 81 7.11 -6.94 -0.95
N ALA A 82 7.49 -5.72 -0.63
CA ALA A 82 7.70 -5.30 0.76
C ALA A 82 6.38 -5.33 1.57
N TRP A 83 6.50 -5.54 2.87
CA TRP A 83 5.38 -5.61 3.81
C TRP A 83 5.30 -4.34 4.65
N SER A 84 4.16 -3.66 4.58
CA SER A 84 3.91 -2.49 5.42
C SER A 84 3.69 -2.88 6.88
N VAL A 85 3.96 -1.96 7.80
CA VAL A 85 3.69 -2.14 9.24
C VAL A 85 2.24 -2.51 9.51
N THR A 86 1.29 -1.92 8.79
CA THR A 86 -0.14 -2.20 8.91
C THR A 86 -0.47 -3.65 8.55
N ASN A 87 0.09 -4.17 7.44
CA ASN A 87 -0.15 -5.55 7.04
C ASN A 87 0.56 -6.56 7.96
N LYS A 88 1.73 -6.21 8.50
CA LYS A 88 2.39 -7.03 9.54
C LYS A 88 1.53 -7.11 10.81
N ALA A 89 0.93 -5.99 11.24
CA ALA A 89 0.03 -5.96 12.39
C ALA A 89 -1.25 -6.79 12.16
N ARG A 90 -1.83 -6.74 10.94
CA ARG A 90 -2.95 -7.62 10.56
C ARG A 90 -2.55 -9.09 10.63
N LEU A 91 -1.40 -9.45 10.05
CA LEU A 91 -0.90 -10.82 10.07
C LEU A 91 -0.68 -11.35 11.48
N ALA A 92 -0.11 -10.55 12.38
CA ALA A 92 0.08 -10.97 13.78
C ALA A 92 -1.25 -11.36 14.43
N LYS A 93 -2.33 -10.60 14.18
CA LYS A 93 -3.68 -10.94 14.67
C LYS A 93 -4.23 -12.21 14.01
N LEU A 94 -4.09 -12.35 12.69
CA LEU A 94 -4.60 -13.49 11.93
C LEU A 94 -3.86 -14.80 12.30
N MET A 95 -2.55 -14.72 12.51
CA MET A 95 -1.74 -15.85 12.97
C MET A 95 -2.13 -16.27 14.39
N LYS A 96 -2.32 -15.31 15.32
CA LYS A 96 -2.79 -15.58 16.68
C LYS A 96 -4.18 -16.23 16.68
N ALA A 97 -5.05 -15.84 15.75
CA ALA A 97 -6.39 -16.40 15.60
C ALA A 97 -6.42 -17.78 14.90
N GLY A 98 -5.29 -18.27 14.39
CA GLY A 98 -5.19 -19.56 13.71
C GLY A 98 -5.93 -19.65 12.36
N VAL A 99 -6.26 -18.50 11.72
CA VAL A 99 -7.10 -18.47 10.51
C VAL A 99 -6.31 -18.39 9.19
N MET A 100 -4.97 -18.42 9.28
CA MET A 100 -4.10 -18.39 8.11
C MET A 100 -4.18 -19.68 7.30
N ALA A 101 -4.32 -19.56 5.98
CA ALA A 101 -4.17 -20.68 5.06
C ALA A 101 -2.67 -21.01 4.83
N PRO A 102 -2.33 -22.25 4.43
CA PRO A 102 -0.95 -22.64 4.14
C PRO A 102 -0.25 -21.71 3.13
N ALA A 103 -0.97 -21.25 2.09
CA ALA A 103 -0.46 -20.30 1.11
C ALA A 103 -0.07 -18.94 1.71
N GLY A 104 -0.84 -18.43 2.67
CA GLY A 104 -0.52 -17.21 3.38
C GLY A 104 0.71 -17.35 4.26
N LEU A 105 0.84 -18.46 4.99
CA LEU A 105 2.03 -18.77 5.78
C LEU A 105 3.29 -18.88 4.88
N ALA A 106 3.17 -19.58 3.75
CA ALA A 106 4.26 -19.70 2.78
C ALA A 106 4.69 -18.33 2.23
N ALA A 107 3.75 -17.42 1.95
CA ALA A 107 4.07 -16.07 1.50
C ALA A 107 4.84 -15.25 2.56
N VAL A 108 4.52 -15.43 3.85
CA VAL A 108 5.26 -14.79 4.96
C VAL A 108 6.69 -15.35 5.05
N GLU A 109 6.85 -16.66 5.02
CA GLU A 109 8.17 -17.30 5.07
C GLU A 109 9.05 -16.92 3.86
N GLN A 110 8.47 -16.87 2.66
CA GLN A 110 9.16 -16.38 1.47
C GLN A 110 9.59 -14.92 1.62
N ALA A 111 8.77 -14.07 2.23
CA ALA A 111 9.10 -12.67 2.48
C ALA A 111 10.27 -12.52 3.46
N LYS A 112 10.33 -13.35 4.51
CA LYS A 112 11.44 -13.38 5.47
C LYS A 112 12.73 -13.84 4.79
N LYS A 113 12.68 -14.91 4.00
CA LYS A 113 13.84 -15.45 3.25
C LYS A 113 14.38 -14.45 2.21
N SER A 114 13.51 -13.73 1.51
CA SER A 114 13.91 -12.76 0.48
C SER A 114 14.33 -11.39 1.01
N GLY A 115 14.21 -11.14 2.33
CA GLY A 115 14.44 -9.82 2.94
C GLY A 115 13.31 -8.81 2.71
N SER A 116 12.26 -9.15 1.94
CA SER A 116 11.14 -8.23 1.67
C SER A 116 10.30 -7.95 2.91
N TRP A 117 10.37 -8.80 3.93
CA TRP A 117 9.74 -8.60 5.23
C TRP A 117 10.28 -7.37 5.95
N THR A 118 11.59 -7.11 5.87
CA THR A 118 12.28 -5.99 6.54
C THR A 118 12.60 -4.82 5.61
N ALA A 119 12.20 -4.90 4.33
CA ALA A 119 12.52 -3.89 3.32
C ALA A 119 12.07 -2.46 3.68
N TYR A 120 11.07 -2.31 4.53
CA TYR A 120 10.59 -1.01 5.02
C TYR A 120 10.99 -0.71 6.47
N ALA A 121 11.89 -1.48 7.07
CA ALA A 121 12.23 -1.32 8.48
C ALA A 121 12.68 0.10 8.84
N SER A 122 13.54 0.74 8.03
CA SER A 122 13.99 2.11 8.24
C SER A 122 12.85 3.13 8.10
N VAL A 123 11.92 2.92 7.15
CA VAL A 123 10.75 3.78 6.97
C VAL A 123 9.74 3.57 8.11
N ASP A 124 9.53 2.31 8.50
CA ASP A 124 8.66 1.96 9.63
C ASP A 124 9.18 2.57 10.95
N ALA A 125 10.52 2.59 11.13
CA ALA A 125 11.20 3.25 12.25
C ALA A 125 11.32 4.78 12.10
N MET A 126 10.76 5.37 11.03
CA MET A 126 10.87 6.81 10.73
C MET A 126 12.31 7.31 10.62
N THR A 127 13.26 6.45 10.26
CA THR A 127 14.67 6.80 10.09
C THR A 127 14.85 7.68 8.86
N ILE A 128 15.27 8.92 9.06
CA ILE A 128 15.55 9.87 7.98
C ILE A 128 16.92 9.51 7.38
N PRO A 129 17.00 9.26 6.04
CA PRO A 129 18.27 9.01 5.39
C PRO A 129 19.24 10.20 5.54
N PRO A 130 20.56 9.97 5.66
CA PRO A 130 21.54 11.04 5.90
C PRO A 130 21.49 12.19 4.87
N GLU A 131 21.27 11.87 3.60
CA GLU A 131 21.14 12.85 2.52
C GLU A 131 19.88 13.71 2.65
N LEU A 132 18.75 13.13 3.07
CA LEU A 132 17.53 13.89 3.33
C LEU A 132 17.68 14.74 4.60
N GLN A 133 18.32 14.19 5.65
CA GLN A 133 18.59 14.95 6.87
C GLN A 133 19.44 16.19 6.57
N ARG A 134 20.55 16.04 5.84
CA ARG A 134 21.40 17.18 5.42
C ARG A 134 20.61 18.22 4.62
N ALA A 135 19.76 17.78 3.71
CA ALA A 135 18.94 18.68 2.89
C ALA A 135 17.87 19.43 3.72
N LEU A 136 17.26 18.76 4.71
CA LEU A 136 16.35 19.38 5.66
C LEU A 136 17.09 20.43 6.52
N ASP A 137 18.28 20.09 7.01
CA ASP A 137 19.07 21.00 7.85
C ASP A 137 19.56 22.23 7.08
N ALA A 138 19.83 22.10 5.79
CA ALA A 138 20.23 23.20 4.89
C ALA A 138 19.07 24.10 4.45
N ASN A 139 17.81 23.70 4.72
CA ASN A 139 16.64 24.48 4.31
C ASN A 139 15.75 24.82 5.52
N PRO A 140 15.77 26.08 6.00
CA PRO A 140 15.05 26.50 7.21
C PRO A 140 13.54 26.22 7.16
N ASP A 141 12.90 26.46 6.01
CA ASP A 141 11.47 26.25 5.85
C ASP A 141 11.11 24.76 5.88
N ALA A 142 11.88 23.93 5.17
CA ALA A 142 11.70 22.48 5.20
C ALA A 142 11.93 21.92 6.62
N LYS A 143 12.97 22.36 7.30
CA LYS A 143 13.29 21.95 8.69
C LYS A 143 12.16 22.28 9.64
N LYS A 144 11.62 23.51 9.56
CA LYS A 144 10.48 23.98 10.36
C LYS A 144 9.21 23.19 10.06
N ASN A 145 8.96 22.88 8.78
CA ASN A 145 7.71 22.28 8.34
C ASN A 145 7.68 20.76 8.46
N TRP A 146 8.83 20.07 8.37
CA TRP A 146 8.91 18.60 8.43
C TRP A 146 8.16 17.97 9.62
N PRO A 147 8.32 18.45 10.87
CA PRO A 147 7.62 17.87 12.02
C PRO A 147 6.11 18.14 12.02
N THR A 148 5.61 19.06 11.21
CA THR A 148 4.16 19.36 11.12
C THR A 148 3.41 18.37 10.23
N TYR A 149 4.12 17.56 9.43
CA TYR A 149 3.52 16.50 8.64
C TYR A 149 3.12 15.31 9.50
N THR A 150 1.98 14.70 9.16
CA THR A 150 1.54 13.47 9.85
C THR A 150 2.57 12.35 9.65
N PRO A 151 2.67 11.38 10.59
CA PRO A 151 3.55 10.22 10.41
C PRO A 151 3.31 9.46 9.10
N SER A 152 2.07 9.43 8.61
CA SER A 152 1.76 8.83 7.31
C SER A 152 2.35 9.58 6.13
N ALA A 153 2.33 10.92 6.17
CA ALA A 153 2.94 11.76 5.15
C ALA A 153 4.47 11.65 5.16
N GLN A 154 5.08 11.72 6.34
CA GLN A 154 6.52 11.53 6.49
C GLN A 154 6.98 10.16 5.96
N ARG A 155 6.25 9.06 6.27
CA ARG A 155 6.54 7.74 5.69
C ARG A 155 6.45 7.75 4.17
N ALA A 156 5.50 8.46 3.57
CA ALA A 156 5.40 8.53 2.12
C ALA A 156 6.63 9.20 1.50
N PHE A 157 7.15 10.27 2.09
CA PHE A 157 8.39 10.91 1.68
C PHE A 157 9.62 9.99 1.86
N LEU A 158 9.72 9.32 3.00
CA LEU A 158 10.78 8.34 3.26
C LEU A 158 10.74 7.18 2.26
N HIS A 159 9.54 6.68 1.90
CA HIS A 159 9.39 5.67 0.85
C HIS A 159 9.86 6.17 -0.51
N MET A 160 9.58 7.42 -0.85
CA MET A 160 10.02 8.02 -2.12
C MET A 160 11.55 8.01 -2.20
N VAL A 161 12.23 8.47 -1.17
CA VAL A 161 13.70 8.55 -1.13
C VAL A 161 14.33 7.16 -1.05
N ASN A 162 13.88 6.31 -0.12
CA ASN A 162 14.45 4.97 0.09
C ASN A 162 14.17 3.99 -1.05
N GLY A 163 13.09 4.20 -1.81
CA GLY A 163 12.76 3.39 -2.98
C GLY A 163 13.65 3.61 -4.19
N ALA A 164 14.40 4.72 -4.22
CA ALA A 164 15.32 5.04 -5.31
C ALA A 164 16.60 4.20 -5.22
N LYS A 165 16.82 3.36 -6.24
CA LYS A 165 18.01 2.50 -6.32
C LYS A 165 19.23 3.21 -6.90
N ARG A 166 19.02 4.19 -7.80
CA ARG A 166 20.09 4.95 -8.47
C ARG A 166 20.36 6.24 -7.71
N PRO A 167 21.64 6.64 -7.51
CA PRO A 167 22.01 7.87 -6.81
C PRO A 167 21.30 9.11 -7.38
N GLU A 168 21.29 9.29 -8.69
CA GLU A 168 20.70 10.45 -9.35
C GLU A 168 19.19 10.53 -9.11
N THR A 169 18.51 9.38 -9.10
CA THR A 169 17.08 9.31 -8.80
C THR A 169 16.83 9.66 -7.34
N ARG A 170 17.72 9.21 -6.45
CA ARG A 170 17.65 9.47 -5.02
C ARG A 170 17.81 10.95 -4.71
N GLU A 171 18.81 11.61 -5.31
CA GLU A 171 18.98 13.05 -5.22
C GLU A 171 17.79 13.84 -5.75
N LYS A 172 17.25 13.44 -6.91
CA LYS A 172 16.02 14.02 -7.46
C LYS A 172 14.87 13.95 -6.46
N TYR A 173 14.70 12.81 -5.77
CA TYR A 173 13.64 12.65 -4.80
C TYR A 173 13.89 13.43 -3.52
N VAL A 174 15.14 13.55 -3.06
CA VAL A 174 15.49 14.43 -1.94
C VAL A 174 15.11 15.88 -2.28
N ARG A 175 15.54 16.42 -3.45
CA ARG A 175 15.15 17.77 -3.89
C ARG A 175 13.64 17.95 -3.94
N ARG A 176 12.90 16.97 -4.50
CA ARG A 176 11.43 17.04 -4.56
C ARG A 176 10.78 17.04 -3.18
N VAL A 177 11.27 16.25 -2.25
CA VAL A 177 10.77 16.25 -0.86
C VAL A 177 11.00 17.61 -0.20
N ILE A 178 12.20 18.19 -0.35
CA ILE A 178 12.51 19.52 0.19
C ILE A 178 11.56 20.57 -0.39
N GLU A 179 11.37 20.59 -1.71
CA GLU A 179 10.45 21.53 -2.38
C GLU A 179 9.02 21.40 -1.81
N LEU A 180 8.48 20.19 -1.73
CA LEU A 180 7.14 19.94 -1.22
C LEU A 180 6.98 20.36 0.25
N VAL A 181 7.97 20.04 1.06
CA VAL A 181 7.94 20.31 2.50
C VAL A 181 8.13 21.80 2.79
N SER A 182 9.04 22.50 2.08
CA SER A 182 9.23 23.94 2.23
C SER A 182 7.95 24.71 1.92
N ASN A 183 7.20 24.28 0.91
CA ASN A 183 5.96 24.92 0.48
C ASN A 183 4.71 24.39 1.21
N LYS A 184 4.85 23.53 2.22
CA LYS A 184 3.74 22.89 2.97
C LYS A 184 2.70 22.21 2.10
N VAL A 185 3.11 21.63 0.96
CA VAL A 185 2.20 20.96 0.04
C VAL A 185 1.58 19.75 0.71
N SER A 186 0.25 19.66 0.74
CA SER A 186 -0.46 18.56 1.38
C SER A 186 -0.35 17.26 0.56
N MET A 187 -0.46 16.10 1.24
CA MET A 187 -0.49 14.79 0.55
C MET A 187 -1.66 14.65 -0.43
N THR A 188 -2.73 15.41 -0.23
CA THR A 188 -3.88 15.43 -1.15
C THR A 188 -3.52 16.13 -2.45
N GLU A 189 -2.80 17.25 -2.39
CA GLU A 189 -2.31 17.98 -3.56
C GLU A 189 -1.28 17.16 -4.34
N ILE A 190 -0.32 16.55 -3.63
CA ILE A 190 0.69 15.65 -4.24
C ILE A 190 0.01 14.50 -5.01
N ARG A 191 -1.04 13.91 -4.44
CA ARG A 191 -1.81 12.86 -5.12
C ARG A 191 -2.56 13.37 -6.34
N LYS A 192 -3.14 14.57 -6.28
CA LYS A 192 -3.84 15.19 -7.42
C LYS A 192 -2.87 15.46 -8.57
N GLU A 193 -1.68 16.01 -8.30
CA GLU A 193 -0.64 16.22 -9.32
C GLU A 193 -0.23 14.90 -10.00
N ALA A 194 0.01 13.83 -9.20
CA ALA A 194 0.38 12.53 -9.72
C ALA A 194 -0.74 11.89 -10.59
N MET A 195 -2.00 12.21 -10.33
CA MET A 195 -3.15 11.73 -11.11
C MET A 195 -3.44 12.62 -12.33
N GLY A 196 -3.23 13.93 -12.22
CA GLY A 196 -3.43 14.91 -13.32
C GLY A 196 -2.39 14.77 -14.43
N GLY A 197 -1.14 14.49 -14.09
CA GLY A 197 -0.06 14.28 -15.06
C GLY A 197 -0.20 13.01 -15.92
N LYS A 198 -1.13 12.11 -15.61
CA LYS A 198 -1.46 10.92 -16.43
C LYS A 198 -2.57 11.14 -17.46
N LYS A 199 -3.21 12.32 -17.46
CA LYS A 199 -4.24 12.67 -18.46
C LYS A 199 -3.73 13.45 -19.67
N ALA A 200 -2.44 13.81 -19.69
CA ALA A 200 -1.81 14.61 -20.74
C ALA A 200 -0.74 13.83 -21.52
N LYS A 201 -1.01 12.57 -21.86
CA LYS A 201 -0.25 11.82 -22.89
C LYS A 201 -1.17 10.85 -23.63
#